data_3bbcd860f9d993815d1d48b44c7c6ac6
#
_entry.id   3bbcd860f9d993815d1d48b44c7c6ac6
#
_cell.length_a   1.000
_cell.length_b   1.000
_cell.length_c   1.000
_cell.angle_alpha   90.00
_cell.angle_beta   90.00
_cell.angle_gamma   90.00
#
_symmetry.space_group_name_H-M   'P 1'
#
loop_
_entity.id
_entity.type
_entity.pdbx_description
1 polymer ?
#
loop_
_entity_poly.entity_id
_entity_poly.type
_entity_poly.pdbx_seq_one_letter_code
_entity_poly.pdbx_strand_id
1 'polypeptide(L)'
;MEWKTEVKFLGVMFDSRLTWAAHTDYIKERCQKRINLMRSLSGTSWGANKQTLLTIYKALIRSVLDYGCTAYNTASENVKAKLDKIQAQALRIICGAMKCTSIAALQVECGEMPLKLRRESLQNKYGIKIKTTADHPTANILKQNIKISKKKTSFAKETQKFLNKIPPTAGPVVGKTPPWHHKTIQPIFELHNQINKNSSPTVVRQTVLALFAKYNGFVKIYTDGSKNAEGVVGAAFCIATLGIQRSFRLSDSISVYTAEMIAIQQALLFILHHKIKQAIIVTDSLSVLQSIQSGFSHTRPNLLEELKCIITEISEQDGNLIFIWVPAHCGIIGNEAADKLAKGALSNKQIDKIVPFELKEAYALVDEGIGAAWQREWTNNKKGRALFRMKSRK
;
A
#
# COMPACT_ATOMS: atom_id res chain seq x y z
N MET A 1 10.80 -41.86 23.00
CA MET A 1 10.35 -40.46 22.81
C MET A 1 9.22 -40.21 23.81
N GLU A 2 9.42 -39.26 24.73
CA GLU A 2 8.33 -38.89 25.65
C GLU A 2 7.33 -37.97 24.91
N TRP A 3 6.07 -38.31 24.97
CA TRP A 3 5.00 -37.49 24.46
C TRP A 3 4.77 -36.29 25.39
N LYS A 4 5.04 -35.08 24.91
CA LYS A 4 4.75 -33.85 25.65
C LYS A 4 3.40 -33.28 25.23
N THR A 5 2.58 -32.90 26.19
CA THR A 5 1.26 -32.29 25.96
C THR A 5 1.38 -30.86 25.44
N GLU A 6 2.50 -30.19 25.71
CA GLU A 6 2.82 -28.84 25.28
C GLU A 6 4.27 -28.75 24.81
N VAL A 7 4.50 -28.10 23.67
CA VAL A 7 5.83 -27.92 23.07
C VAL A 7 6.00 -26.48 22.62
N LYS A 8 7.14 -25.89 22.96
CA LYS A 8 7.52 -24.57 22.45
C LYS A 8 8.35 -24.72 21.18
N PHE A 9 7.85 -24.18 20.06
CA PHE A 9 8.54 -24.18 18.78
C PHE A 9 8.58 -22.77 18.21
N LEU A 10 9.76 -22.27 17.87
CA LEU A 10 10.01 -20.91 17.36
C LEU A 10 9.25 -19.82 18.14
N GLY A 11 9.23 -19.94 19.47
CA GLY A 11 8.58 -18.94 20.34
C GLY A 11 7.06 -19.08 20.49
N VAL A 12 6.44 -20.04 19.82
CA VAL A 12 5.01 -20.35 19.92
C VAL A 12 4.82 -21.63 20.74
N MET A 13 3.88 -21.61 21.69
CA MET A 13 3.50 -22.80 22.48
C MET A 13 2.40 -23.55 21.76
N PHE A 14 2.65 -24.79 21.40
CA PHE A 14 1.67 -25.71 20.81
C PHE A 14 1.16 -26.65 21.89
N ASP A 15 -0.15 -26.72 22.07
CA ASP A 15 -0.79 -27.74 22.86
C ASP A 15 -1.36 -28.88 21.96
N SER A 16 -1.47 -30.09 22.46
CA SER A 16 -1.89 -31.28 21.70
C SER A 16 -3.24 -31.14 21.00
N ARG A 17 -4.11 -30.23 21.45
CA ARG A 17 -5.43 -29.97 20.88
C ARG A 17 -5.47 -28.69 20.05
N LEU A 18 -4.36 -27.95 19.96
CA LEU A 18 -4.25 -26.64 19.29
C LEU A 18 -5.32 -25.64 19.77
N THR A 19 -5.57 -25.61 21.08
CA THR A 19 -6.51 -24.67 21.70
C THR A 19 -5.92 -23.29 21.87
N TRP A 20 -4.58 -23.20 21.86
CA TRP A 20 -3.79 -21.99 22.06
C TRP A 20 -3.89 -21.38 23.46
N ALA A 21 -4.49 -22.11 24.42
CA ALA A 21 -4.62 -21.61 25.79
C ALA A 21 -3.26 -21.42 26.44
N ALA A 22 -2.37 -22.43 26.38
CA ALA A 22 -1.00 -22.36 26.89
C ALA A 22 -0.20 -21.23 26.25
N HIS A 23 -0.33 -21.03 24.94
CA HIS A 23 0.33 -19.92 24.24
C HIS A 23 -0.17 -18.55 24.72
N THR A 24 -1.49 -18.41 24.87
CA THR A 24 -2.08 -17.16 25.36
C THR A 24 -1.63 -16.82 26.79
N ASP A 25 -1.52 -17.83 27.67
CA ASP A 25 -1.04 -17.63 29.03
C ASP A 25 0.45 -17.29 29.05
N TYR A 26 1.27 -17.90 28.18
CA TYR A 26 2.66 -17.54 27.97
C TYR A 26 2.82 -16.09 27.50
N ILE A 27 2.03 -15.63 26.51
CA ILE A 27 2.01 -14.22 26.06
C ILE A 27 1.62 -13.31 27.21
N LYS A 28 0.56 -13.66 27.96
CA LYS A 28 0.08 -12.87 29.10
C LYS A 28 1.20 -12.65 30.12
N GLU A 29 1.91 -13.68 30.52
CA GLU A 29 3.01 -13.57 31.49
C GLU A 29 4.11 -12.64 30.99
N ARG A 30 4.54 -12.81 29.74
CA ARG A 30 5.57 -11.94 29.11
C ARG A 30 5.14 -10.49 29.05
N CYS A 31 3.89 -10.24 28.69
CA CYS A 31 3.35 -8.87 28.60
C CYS A 31 3.16 -8.24 29.98
N GLN A 32 2.81 -9.04 31.02
CA GLN A 32 2.60 -8.51 32.37
C GLN A 32 3.90 -7.90 32.94
N LYS A 33 5.05 -8.53 32.75
CA LYS A 33 6.34 -7.98 33.14
C LYS A 33 6.61 -6.61 32.49
N ARG A 34 6.26 -6.46 31.22
CA ARG A 34 6.41 -5.23 30.44
C ARG A 34 5.40 -4.14 30.81
N ILE A 35 4.17 -4.55 31.17
CA ILE A 35 3.17 -3.62 31.72
C ILE A 35 3.66 -3.05 33.06
N ASN A 36 4.31 -3.84 33.89
CA ASN A 36 4.88 -3.36 35.16
C ASN A 36 6.00 -2.36 34.89
N LEU A 37 6.86 -2.59 33.89
CA LEU A 37 7.84 -1.61 33.43
C LEU A 37 7.16 -0.31 32.96
N MET A 38 6.08 -0.39 32.18
CA MET A 38 5.36 0.82 31.76
C MET A 38 4.79 1.59 32.95
N ARG A 39 4.30 0.88 34.00
CA ARG A 39 3.83 1.54 35.23
C ARG A 39 4.93 2.28 35.97
N SER A 40 6.14 1.71 36.05
CA SER A 40 7.26 2.39 36.70
C SER A 40 7.76 3.61 35.93
N LEU A 41 7.44 3.70 34.63
CA LEU A 41 7.77 4.86 33.79
C LEU A 41 6.64 5.90 33.71
N SER A 42 5.48 5.63 34.28
CA SER A 42 4.31 6.50 34.25
C SER A 42 3.96 7.00 35.63
N GLY A 43 4.22 8.26 35.90
CA GLY A 43 3.80 8.96 37.13
C GLY A 43 2.80 10.07 36.83
N THR A 44 2.13 10.59 37.85
CA THR A 44 1.16 11.69 37.74
C THR A 44 1.83 13.05 37.62
N SER A 45 2.97 13.23 38.27
CA SER A 45 3.76 14.47 38.31
C SER A 45 5.11 14.36 37.60
N TRP A 46 5.50 13.17 37.19
CA TRP A 46 6.74 12.87 36.49
C TRP A 46 6.54 11.66 35.57
N GLY A 47 7.50 11.37 34.70
CA GLY A 47 7.49 10.18 33.88
C GLY A 47 7.36 10.45 32.39
N ALA A 48 7.24 9.36 31.62
CA ALA A 48 7.19 9.41 30.18
C ALA A 48 5.85 9.96 29.70
N ASN A 49 5.87 10.83 28.69
CA ASN A 49 4.66 11.36 28.07
C ASN A 49 3.89 10.26 27.30
N LYS A 50 2.66 10.57 26.90
CA LYS A 50 1.77 9.66 26.16
C LYS A 50 2.41 9.05 24.92
N GLN A 51 3.12 9.84 24.12
CA GLN A 51 3.75 9.37 22.87
C GLN A 51 4.89 8.40 23.14
N THR A 52 5.72 8.66 24.16
CA THR A 52 6.79 7.77 24.59
C THR A 52 6.24 6.44 25.10
N LEU A 53 5.22 6.48 25.97
CA LEU A 53 4.55 5.27 26.47
C LEU A 53 3.89 4.47 25.34
N LEU A 54 3.31 5.14 24.35
CA LEU A 54 2.75 4.49 23.17
C LEU A 54 3.84 3.81 22.34
N THR A 55 4.99 4.41 22.18
CA THR A 55 6.15 3.81 21.51
C THR A 55 6.64 2.57 22.25
N ILE A 56 6.76 2.64 23.57
CA ILE A 56 7.13 1.49 24.43
C ILE A 56 6.09 0.37 24.30
N TYR A 57 4.79 0.68 24.33
CA TYR A 57 3.73 -0.29 24.11
C TYR A 57 3.88 -0.99 22.75
N LYS A 58 4.07 -0.22 21.67
CA LYS A 58 4.22 -0.76 20.32
C LYS A 58 5.43 -1.68 20.20
N ALA A 59 6.56 -1.26 20.77
CA ALA A 59 7.80 -2.02 20.70
C ALA A 59 7.81 -3.27 21.59
N LEU A 60 7.33 -3.18 22.82
CA LEU A 60 7.49 -4.23 23.80
C LEU A 60 6.26 -5.13 23.99
N ILE A 61 5.05 -4.61 23.88
CA ILE A 61 3.81 -5.35 24.15
C ILE A 61 3.12 -5.76 22.85
N ARG A 62 2.84 -4.80 21.97
CA ARG A 62 2.14 -5.07 20.71
C ARG A 62 2.92 -6.05 19.81
N SER A 63 4.24 -5.91 19.75
CA SER A 63 5.10 -6.83 19.00
C SER A 63 4.98 -8.29 19.47
N VAL A 64 4.78 -8.54 20.78
CA VAL A 64 4.55 -9.89 21.32
C VAL A 64 3.14 -10.38 21.01
N LEU A 65 2.15 -9.48 21.06
CA LEU A 65 0.77 -9.81 20.69
C LEU A 65 0.62 -10.09 19.18
N ASP A 66 1.43 -9.47 18.34
CA ASP A 66 1.41 -9.68 16.90
C ASP A 66 2.17 -10.94 16.46
N TYR A 67 3.20 -11.34 17.22
CA TYR A 67 4.04 -12.48 16.87
C TYR A 67 3.27 -13.79 16.82
N GLY A 68 3.27 -14.47 15.68
CA GLY A 68 2.57 -15.73 15.48
C GLY A 68 1.04 -15.64 15.53
N CYS A 69 0.46 -14.42 15.51
CA CYS A 69 -0.98 -14.22 15.66
C CYS A 69 -1.80 -14.92 14.56
N THR A 70 -1.26 -15.12 13.39
CA THR A 70 -1.90 -15.86 12.28
C THR A 70 -2.16 -17.33 12.65
N ALA A 71 -1.32 -17.93 13.49
CA ALA A 71 -1.50 -19.29 13.96
C ALA A 71 -2.61 -19.37 15.04
N TYR A 72 -2.52 -18.53 16.08
CA TYR A 72 -3.47 -18.59 17.19
C TYR A 72 -4.76 -17.76 16.99
N ASN A 73 -4.95 -17.10 15.85
CA ASN A 73 -6.21 -16.39 15.54
C ASN A 73 -7.42 -17.36 15.48
N THR A 74 -7.16 -18.66 15.29
CA THR A 74 -8.16 -19.73 15.34
C THR A 74 -8.61 -20.11 16.76
N ALA A 75 -7.98 -19.57 17.80
CA ALA A 75 -8.37 -19.76 19.20
C ALA A 75 -9.80 -19.28 19.46
N SER A 76 -10.44 -19.85 20.50
CA SER A 76 -11.76 -19.41 20.94
C SER A 76 -11.76 -17.97 21.41
N GLU A 77 -12.91 -17.29 21.34
CA GLU A 77 -13.04 -15.88 21.75
C GLU A 77 -12.66 -15.70 23.25
N ASN A 78 -12.97 -16.66 24.11
CA ASN A 78 -12.59 -16.61 25.53
C ASN A 78 -11.07 -16.61 25.73
N VAL A 79 -10.34 -17.39 24.92
CA VAL A 79 -8.87 -17.43 24.94
C VAL A 79 -8.31 -16.09 24.45
N LYS A 80 -8.83 -15.57 23.35
CA LYS A 80 -8.40 -14.29 22.78
C LYS A 80 -8.72 -13.09 23.68
N ALA A 81 -9.83 -13.12 24.43
CA ALA A 81 -10.21 -12.07 25.36
C ALA A 81 -9.18 -11.82 26.48
N LYS A 82 -8.34 -12.82 26.81
CA LYS A 82 -7.21 -12.63 27.72
C LYS A 82 -6.22 -11.61 27.20
N LEU A 83 -5.97 -11.60 25.88
CA LEU A 83 -5.06 -10.67 25.22
C LEU A 83 -5.66 -9.24 25.12
N ASP A 84 -6.97 -9.14 24.90
CA ASP A 84 -7.66 -7.84 24.86
C ASP A 84 -7.57 -7.13 26.23
N LYS A 85 -7.57 -7.88 27.34
CA LYS A 85 -7.33 -7.33 28.69
C LYS A 85 -5.91 -6.75 28.83
N ILE A 86 -4.91 -7.37 28.22
CA ILE A 86 -3.52 -6.88 28.22
C ILE A 86 -3.44 -5.55 27.47
N GLN A 87 -4.03 -5.46 26.28
CA GLN A 87 -4.10 -4.21 25.54
C GLN A 87 -4.78 -3.12 26.38
N ALA A 88 -5.94 -3.41 26.95
CA ALA A 88 -6.69 -2.44 27.75
C ALA A 88 -5.91 -1.94 28.97
N GLN A 89 -5.12 -2.81 29.63
CA GLN A 89 -4.26 -2.39 30.75
C GLN A 89 -3.16 -1.43 30.28
N ALA A 90 -2.48 -1.74 29.18
CA ALA A 90 -1.43 -0.89 28.65
C ALA A 90 -1.99 0.48 28.20
N LEU A 91 -3.12 0.50 27.48
CA LEU A 91 -3.75 1.74 27.01
C LEU A 91 -4.24 2.63 28.16
N ARG A 92 -4.69 2.03 29.29
CA ARG A 92 -5.02 2.80 30.49
C ARG A 92 -3.81 3.52 31.08
N ILE A 93 -2.66 2.86 31.11
CA ILE A 93 -1.40 3.48 31.58
C ILE A 93 -1.03 4.64 30.67
N ILE A 94 -1.09 4.44 29.35
CA ILE A 94 -0.74 5.45 28.34
C ILE A 94 -1.62 6.71 28.47
N CYS A 95 -2.92 6.53 28.74
CA CYS A 95 -3.86 7.63 28.85
C CYS A 95 -4.02 8.18 30.29
N GLY A 96 -3.39 7.59 31.32
CA GLY A 96 -3.67 7.90 32.71
C GLY A 96 -5.15 7.66 33.08
N ALA A 97 -5.82 6.70 32.44
CA ALA A 97 -7.26 6.56 32.52
C ALA A 97 -7.72 5.61 33.64
N MET A 98 -8.90 5.90 34.20
CA MET A 98 -9.50 5.09 35.26
C MET A 98 -9.91 3.69 34.76
N LYS A 99 -10.07 2.75 35.70
CA LYS A 99 -10.49 1.37 35.40
C LYS A 99 -11.85 1.27 34.70
N CYS A 100 -12.77 2.20 34.95
CA CYS A 100 -14.09 2.26 34.35
C CYS A 100 -14.10 2.81 32.90
N THR A 101 -12.99 3.37 32.42
CA THR A 101 -12.91 3.93 31.06
C THR A 101 -13.13 2.84 30.00
N SER A 102 -14.01 3.14 29.05
CA SER A 102 -14.33 2.23 27.94
C SER A 102 -13.10 1.85 27.12
N ILE A 103 -12.92 0.56 26.82
CA ILE A 103 -11.80 0.08 26.01
C ILE A 103 -11.82 0.71 24.63
N ALA A 104 -12.99 0.83 24.00
CA ALA A 104 -13.10 1.48 22.68
C ALA A 104 -12.65 2.94 22.71
N ALA A 105 -12.96 3.69 23.78
CA ALA A 105 -12.46 5.06 23.95
C ALA A 105 -10.92 5.11 24.09
N LEU A 106 -10.34 4.19 24.88
CA LEU A 106 -8.88 4.08 25.01
C LEU A 106 -8.20 3.76 23.68
N GLN A 107 -8.78 2.86 22.90
CA GLN A 107 -8.27 2.47 21.58
C GLN A 107 -8.25 3.66 20.61
N VAL A 108 -9.36 4.40 20.54
CA VAL A 108 -9.46 5.59 19.68
C VAL A 108 -8.55 6.71 20.17
N GLU A 109 -8.46 6.91 21.49
CA GLU A 109 -7.60 7.95 22.07
C GLU A 109 -6.11 7.68 21.81
N CYS A 110 -5.69 6.40 21.82
CA CYS A 110 -4.31 5.98 21.53
C CYS A 110 -4.04 5.76 20.04
N GLY A 111 -5.05 5.78 19.16
CA GLY A 111 -4.90 5.37 17.76
C GLY A 111 -4.53 3.89 17.61
N GLU A 112 -4.93 3.04 18.57
CA GLU A 112 -4.63 1.60 18.57
C GLU A 112 -5.90 0.79 18.34
N MET A 113 -5.98 0.11 17.20
CA MET A 113 -7.18 -0.68 16.85
C MET A 113 -7.42 -1.86 17.80
N PRO A 114 -8.66 -2.37 17.89
CA PRO A 114 -8.96 -3.62 18.58
C PRO A 114 -8.06 -4.76 18.08
N LEU A 115 -7.57 -5.61 19.01
CA LEU A 115 -6.68 -6.72 18.63
C LEU A 115 -7.33 -7.71 17.66
N LYS A 116 -8.66 -7.84 17.67
CA LYS A 116 -9.39 -8.63 16.67
C LYS A 116 -9.12 -8.13 15.25
N LEU A 117 -9.33 -6.84 15.00
CA LEU A 117 -9.09 -6.21 13.71
C LEU A 117 -7.61 -6.21 13.35
N ARG A 118 -6.74 -6.05 14.33
CA ARG A 118 -5.30 -6.14 14.13
C ARG A 118 -4.86 -7.53 13.65
N ARG A 119 -5.33 -8.59 14.30
CA ARG A 119 -5.04 -9.97 13.87
C ARG A 119 -5.59 -10.26 12.47
N GLU A 120 -6.79 -9.76 12.16
CA GLU A 120 -7.39 -9.86 10.83
C GLU A 120 -6.54 -9.15 9.77
N SER A 121 -6.08 -7.93 10.04
CA SER A 121 -5.17 -7.19 9.16
C SER A 121 -3.89 -7.97 8.88
N LEU A 122 -3.22 -8.47 9.92
CA LEU A 122 -1.97 -9.22 9.79
C LEU A 122 -2.17 -10.54 9.04
N GLN A 123 -3.28 -11.24 9.29
CA GLN A 123 -3.63 -12.47 8.59
C GLN A 123 -3.89 -12.24 7.10
N ASN A 124 -4.64 -11.18 6.77
CA ASN A 124 -4.95 -10.84 5.38
C ASN A 124 -3.69 -10.42 4.61
N LYS A 125 -2.83 -9.60 5.23
CA LYS A 125 -1.54 -9.22 4.65
C LYS A 125 -0.63 -10.44 4.43
N TYR A 126 -0.60 -11.36 5.38
CA TYR A 126 0.15 -12.61 5.21
C TYR A 126 -0.42 -13.47 4.08
N GLY A 127 -1.73 -13.57 3.95
CA GLY A 127 -2.39 -14.25 2.83
C GLY A 127 -2.03 -13.66 1.46
N ILE A 128 -1.99 -12.32 1.34
CA ILE A 128 -1.52 -11.64 0.14
C ILE A 128 -0.07 -12.00 -0.14
N LYS A 129 0.80 -11.93 0.88
CA LYS A 129 2.21 -12.30 0.74
C LYS A 129 2.40 -13.71 0.23
N ILE A 130 1.64 -14.69 0.76
CA ILE A 130 1.67 -16.08 0.27
C ILE A 130 1.33 -16.14 -1.21
N LYS A 131 0.30 -15.40 -1.65
CA LYS A 131 -0.17 -15.40 -3.05
C LYS A 131 0.82 -14.74 -4.01
N THR A 132 1.56 -13.74 -3.54
CA THR A 132 2.50 -12.95 -4.36
C THR A 132 3.94 -13.44 -4.29
N THR A 133 4.26 -14.40 -3.42
CA THR A 133 5.61 -14.99 -3.32
C THR A 133 5.67 -16.30 -4.11
N ALA A 134 6.66 -16.42 -5.01
CA ALA A 134 6.91 -17.68 -5.70
C ALA A 134 7.24 -18.79 -4.69
N ASP A 135 6.77 -20.00 -4.98
CA ASP A 135 7.08 -21.22 -4.22
C ASP A 135 6.90 -21.12 -2.69
N HIS A 136 5.96 -20.27 -2.24
CA HIS A 136 5.69 -20.14 -0.81
C HIS A 136 5.16 -21.46 -0.23
N PRO A 137 5.77 -22.02 0.82
CA PRO A 137 5.39 -23.36 1.35
C PRO A 137 3.91 -23.49 1.69
N THR A 138 3.26 -22.40 2.12
CA THR A 138 1.83 -22.38 2.50
C THR A 138 0.90 -22.20 1.29
N ALA A 139 1.42 -21.92 0.08
CA ALA A 139 0.58 -21.63 -1.08
C ALA A 139 -0.36 -22.79 -1.44
N ASN A 140 0.12 -24.03 -1.33
CA ASN A 140 -0.66 -25.22 -1.61
C ASN A 140 -1.84 -25.39 -0.63
N ILE A 141 -1.67 -24.99 0.63
CA ILE A 141 -2.75 -25.01 1.63
C ILE A 141 -3.87 -24.03 1.27
N LEU A 142 -3.53 -22.86 0.74
CA LEU A 142 -4.53 -21.89 0.30
C LEU A 142 -5.23 -22.30 -1.01
N LYS A 143 -4.60 -23.13 -1.85
CA LYS A 143 -5.20 -23.65 -3.10
C LYS A 143 -6.15 -24.83 -2.84
N GLN A 144 -5.98 -25.57 -1.76
CA GLN A 144 -6.80 -26.72 -1.45
C GLN A 144 -8.20 -26.29 -0.99
N ASN A 145 -9.24 -26.89 -1.57
CA ASN A 145 -10.61 -26.81 -1.08
C ASN A 145 -10.75 -27.66 0.21
N ILE A 146 -10.31 -27.08 1.33
CA ILE A 146 -10.36 -27.77 2.61
C ILE A 146 -11.83 -27.83 3.07
N LYS A 147 -12.43 -29.02 3.03
CA LYS A 147 -13.74 -29.31 3.62
C LYS A 147 -13.64 -29.24 5.15
N ILE A 148 -13.74 -28.06 5.72
CA ILE A 148 -13.76 -27.85 7.16
C ILE A 148 -15.20 -27.74 7.63
N SER A 149 -15.55 -28.39 8.73
CA SER A 149 -16.87 -28.31 9.35
C SER A 149 -17.29 -26.84 9.51
N LYS A 150 -18.58 -26.55 9.31
CA LYS A 150 -19.14 -25.19 9.40
C LYS A 150 -18.82 -24.47 10.74
N LYS A 151 -18.56 -25.22 11.79
CA LYS A 151 -18.29 -24.73 13.16
C LYS A 151 -16.83 -24.38 13.42
N LYS A 152 -15.87 -24.83 12.60
CA LYS A 152 -14.43 -24.55 12.81
C LYS A 152 -13.94 -23.48 11.84
N THR A 153 -13.30 -22.46 12.37
CA THR A 153 -12.54 -21.47 11.60
C THR A 153 -11.13 -22.00 11.36
N SER A 154 -10.59 -21.78 10.18
CA SER A 154 -9.18 -22.07 9.90
C SER A 154 -8.54 -20.86 9.21
N PHE A 155 -7.24 -20.74 9.37
CA PHE A 155 -6.46 -19.71 8.67
C PHE A 155 -6.76 -19.70 7.16
N ALA A 156 -6.70 -20.86 6.51
CA ALA A 156 -6.93 -20.98 5.07
C ALA A 156 -8.32 -20.49 4.65
N LYS A 157 -9.37 -20.90 5.37
CA LYS A 157 -10.75 -20.52 5.05
C LYS A 157 -11.00 -19.02 5.18
N GLU A 158 -10.58 -18.41 6.28
CA GLU A 158 -10.78 -16.97 6.49
C GLU A 158 -9.93 -16.14 5.51
N THR A 159 -8.69 -16.58 5.27
CA THR A 159 -7.80 -15.92 4.29
C THR A 159 -8.34 -16.05 2.87
N GLN A 160 -8.84 -17.23 2.47
CA GLN A 160 -9.47 -17.41 1.16
C GLN A 160 -10.69 -16.52 0.96
N LYS A 161 -11.57 -16.39 1.96
CA LYS A 161 -12.72 -15.49 1.88
C LYS A 161 -12.30 -14.05 1.58
N PHE A 162 -11.20 -13.61 2.18
CA PHE A 162 -10.66 -12.29 1.92
C PHE A 162 -10.02 -12.21 0.52
N LEU A 163 -9.14 -13.17 0.18
CA LEU A 163 -8.42 -13.20 -1.10
C LEU A 163 -9.36 -13.25 -2.33
N ASN A 164 -10.55 -13.85 -2.18
CA ASN A 164 -11.56 -13.89 -3.23
C ASN A 164 -12.25 -12.53 -3.46
N LYS A 165 -12.11 -11.58 -2.54
CA LYS A 165 -12.71 -10.24 -2.63
C LYS A 165 -11.72 -9.19 -3.16
N ILE A 166 -10.43 -9.49 -3.13
CA ILE A 166 -9.42 -8.56 -3.64
C ILE A 166 -9.18 -8.77 -5.14
N PRO A 167 -8.87 -7.70 -5.87
CA PRO A 167 -8.50 -7.79 -7.27
C PRO A 167 -7.28 -8.69 -7.52
N PRO A 168 -6.99 -9.04 -8.77
CA PRO A 168 -5.78 -9.79 -9.11
C PRO A 168 -4.52 -9.12 -8.55
N THR A 169 -3.61 -9.92 -8.01
CA THR A 169 -2.31 -9.45 -7.49
C THR A 169 -1.19 -9.89 -8.41
N ALA A 170 -0.20 -9.01 -8.61
CA ALA A 170 1.01 -9.33 -9.35
C ALA A 170 1.80 -10.44 -8.63
N GLY A 171 2.45 -11.26 -9.41
CA GLY A 171 3.43 -12.24 -8.91
C GLY A 171 4.73 -11.57 -8.42
N PRO A 172 5.70 -12.37 -8.01
CA PRO A 172 7.02 -11.85 -7.66
C PRO A 172 7.69 -11.20 -8.87
N VAL A 173 8.50 -10.18 -8.61
CA VAL A 173 9.34 -9.58 -9.67
C VAL A 173 10.36 -10.63 -10.13
N VAL A 174 10.24 -11.02 -11.37
CA VAL A 174 11.24 -11.87 -12.03
C VAL A 174 11.88 -11.00 -13.10
N GLY A 175 13.06 -10.47 -12.80
CA GLY A 175 13.87 -9.78 -13.82
C GLY A 175 14.23 -10.75 -14.94
N LYS A 176 13.69 -10.53 -16.12
CA LYS A 176 14.00 -11.34 -17.32
C LYS A 176 15.35 -10.97 -17.88
N THR A 177 15.80 -9.76 -17.62
CA THR A 177 17.03 -9.17 -18.16
C THR A 177 17.94 -8.76 -16.99
N PRO A 178 19.24 -9.08 -17.07
CA PRO A 178 20.18 -8.61 -16.04
C PRO A 178 20.19 -7.09 -15.92
N PRO A 179 20.32 -6.51 -14.71
CA PRO A 179 20.21 -5.07 -14.48
C PRO A 179 21.16 -4.22 -15.34
N TRP A 180 22.35 -4.72 -15.66
CA TRP A 180 23.37 -4.03 -16.48
C TRP A 180 23.06 -3.99 -17.97
N HIS A 181 22.08 -4.76 -18.46
CA HIS A 181 21.63 -4.70 -19.84
C HIS A 181 20.58 -3.60 -20.07
N HIS A 182 19.97 -3.10 -19.01
CA HIS A 182 18.98 -2.04 -19.15
C HIS A 182 19.62 -0.70 -19.51
N LYS A 183 19.03 -0.03 -20.48
CA LYS A 183 19.41 1.34 -20.83
C LYS A 183 19.07 2.28 -19.71
N THR A 184 20.09 2.98 -19.18
CA THR A 184 19.89 4.02 -18.18
C THR A 184 19.41 5.31 -18.86
N ILE A 185 18.33 5.89 -18.36
CA ILE A 185 17.82 7.18 -18.82
C ILE A 185 18.03 8.22 -17.72
N GLN A 186 18.44 9.41 -18.13
CA GLN A 186 18.53 10.60 -17.27
C GLN A 186 17.40 11.55 -17.65
N PRO A 187 16.27 11.57 -16.90
CA PRO A 187 15.21 12.54 -17.14
C PRO A 187 15.68 13.97 -16.92
N ILE A 188 15.12 14.90 -17.65
CA ILE A 188 15.42 16.31 -17.56
C ILE A 188 14.52 16.95 -16.51
N PHE A 189 15.15 17.45 -15.43
CA PHE A 189 14.49 18.15 -14.31
C PHE A 189 14.86 19.64 -14.26
N GLU A 190 15.40 20.22 -15.34
CA GLU A 190 15.83 21.62 -15.35
C GLU A 190 14.74 22.56 -14.84
N LEU A 191 13.50 22.31 -15.23
CA LEU A 191 12.34 23.11 -14.84
C LEU A 191 12.04 23.05 -13.33
N HIS A 192 12.32 21.91 -12.68
CA HIS A 192 12.09 21.76 -11.24
C HIS A 192 12.97 22.71 -10.40
N ASN A 193 14.17 23.01 -10.89
CA ASN A 193 15.11 23.89 -10.21
C ASN A 193 14.93 25.37 -10.59
N GLN A 194 14.36 25.64 -11.76
CA GLN A 194 14.18 27.00 -12.30
C GLN A 194 12.83 27.64 -11.97
N ILE A 195 11.82 26.80 -11.69
CA ILE A 195 10.45 27.26 -11.47
C ILE A 195 10.11 27.15 -9.99
N ASN A 196 9.81 28.30 -9.37
CA ASN A 196 9.29 28.38 -8.00
C ASN A 196 7.76 28.23 -8.02
N LYS A 197 7.17 27.79 -6.91
CA LYS A 197 5.70 27.67 -6.72
C LYS A 197 4.94 28.98 -7.01
N ASN A 198 5.61 30.13 -6.96
CA ASN A 198 5.06 31.47 -7.19
C ASN A 198 5.34 31.99 -8.60
N SER A 199 5.97 31.22 -9.50
CA SER A 199 6.23 31.62 -10.86
C SER A 199 4.92 31.79 -11.64
N SER A 200 4.80 32.88 -12.42
CA SER A 200 3.59 33.08 -13.23
C SER A 200 3.47 32.00 -14.32
N PRO A 201 2.25 31.55 -14.65
CA PRO A 201 2.02 30.57 -15.71
C PRO A 201 2.66 30.92 -17.06
N THR A 202 2.74 32.23 -17.38
CA THR A 202 3.36 32.71 -18.59
C THR A 202 4.87 32.45 -18.62
N VAL A 203 5.57 32.71 -17.52
CA VAL A 203 7.01 32.43 -17.37
C VAL A 203 7.26 30.94 -17.48
N VAL A 204 6.48 30.14 -16.76
CA VAL A 204 6.59 28.68 -16.83
C VAL A 204 6.44 28.19 -18.27
N ARG A 205 5.40 28.63 -18.97
CA ARG A 205 5.14 28.25 -20.37
C ARG A 205 6.29 28.63 -21.27
N GLN A 206 6.84 29.86 -21.16
CA GLN A 206 7.97 30.31 -21.96
C GLN A 206 9.21 29.46 -21.71
N THR A 207 9.51 29.15 -20.44
CA THR A 207 10.65 28.28 -20.07
C THR A 207 10.52 26.89 -20.66
N VAL A 208 9.32 26.28 -20.59
CA VAL A 208 9.04 24.98 -21.21
C VAL A 208 9.20 25.05 -22.74
N LEU A 209 8.69 26.06 -23.39
CA LEU A 209 8.81 26.23 -24.84
C LEU A 209 10.28 26.41 -25.27
N ALA A 210 11.06 27.16 -24.48
CA ALA A 210 12.50 27.30 -24.71
C ALA A 210 13.26 25.98 -24.58
N LEU A 211 12.88 25.16 -23.59
CA LEU A 211 13.41 23.80 -23.44
C LEU A 211 13.05 22.91 -24.64
N PHE A 212 11.79 22.95 -25.07
CA PHE A 212 11.33 22.16 -26.22
C PHE A 212 11.99 22.59 -27.55
N ALA A 213 12.40 23.85 -27.69
CA ALA A 213 13.10 24.33 -28.87
C ALA A 213 14.48 23.69 -29.06
N LYS A 214 15.13 23.23 -27.97
CA LYS A 214 16.37 22.45 -28.02
C LYS A 214 16.21 21.11 -28.73
N TYR A 215 14.96 20.60 -28.81
CA TYR A 215 14.63 19.27 -29.33
C TYR A 215 13.68 19.36 -30.53
N ASN A 216 14.07 20.18 -31.51
CA ASN A 216 13.32 20.29 -32.77
C ASN A 216 13.37 18.93 -33.51
N GLY A 217 12.23 18.50 -34.07
CA GLY A 217 12.10 17.20 -34.75
C GLY A 217 11.72 16.04 -33.88
N PHE A 218 11.75 16.16 -32.54
CA PHE A 218 11.25 15.12 -31.64
C PHE A 218 9.73 15.13 -31.52
N VAL A 219 9.11 13.96 -31.58
CA VAL A 219 7.68 13.77 -31.33
C VAL A 219 7.43 13.91 -29.82
N LYS A 220 6.63 14.89 -29.42
CA LYS A 220 6.29 15.13 -28.01
C LYS A 220 5.04 14.37 -27.64
N ILE A 221 5.14 13.49 -26.66
CA ILE A 221 4.06 12.64 -26.14
C ILE A 221 3.82 13.03 -24.68
N TYR A 222 2.63 13.54 -24.41
CA TYR A 222 2.21 13.96 -23.09
C TYR A 222 1.44 12.86 -22.41
N THR A 223 1.74 12.58 -21.15
CA THR A 223 1.15 11.49 -20.38
C THR A 223 0.59 11.99 -19.05
N ASP A 224 -0.54 11.43 -18.63
CA ASP A 224 -1.18 11.75 -17.36
C ASP A 224 -1.96 10.56 -16.79
N GLY A 225 -2.09 10.53 -15.46
CA GLY A 225 -2.85 9.56 -14.70
C GLY A 225 -3.82 10.22 -13.72
N SER A 226 -5.09 9.82 -13.72
CA SER A 226 -6.12 10.41 -12.87
C SER A 226 -6.86 9.38 -12.02
N LYS A 227 -7.29 9.80 -10.83
CA LYS A 227 -8.11 8.99 -9.91
C LYS A 227 -9.13 9.88 -9.21
N ASN A 228 -10.39 9.43 -9.16
CA ASN A 228 -11.44 10.14 -8.42
C ASN A 228 -11.57 9.63 -6.96
N ALA A 229 -12.45 10.30 -6.20
CA ALA A 229 -12.71 9.94 -4.80
C ALA A 229 -13.37 8.57 -4.63
N GLU A 230 -14.03 8.05 -5.66
CA GLU A 230 -14.69 6.73 -5.68
C GLU A 230 -13.70 5.59 -5.97
N GLY A 231 -12.44 5.93 -6.25
CA GLY A 231 -11.39 4.96 -6.54
C GLY A 231 -11.30 4.55 -8.01
N VAL A 232 -12.06 5.19 -8.88
CA VAL A 232 -12.02 4.99 -10.34
C VAL A 232 -10.72 5.59 -10.89
N VAL A 233 -10.03 4.86 -11.77
CA VAL A 233 -8.69 5.24 -12.25
C VAL A 233 -8.63 5.26 -13.77
N GLY A 234 -8.00 6.30 -14.32
CA GLY A 234 -7.76 6.47 -15.74
C GLY A 234 -6.32 6.85 -16.04
N ALA A 235 -5.85 6.52 -17.22
CA ALA A 235 -4.55 6.91 -17.74
C ALA A 235 -4.72 7.38 -19.18
N ALA A 236 -3.87 8.30 -19.63
CA ALA A 236 -3.93 8.78 -20.99
C ALA A 236 -2.58 9.22 -21.52
N PHE A 237 -2.45 9.19 -22.84
CA PHE A 237 -1.40 9.94 -23.53
C PHE A 237 -1.95 10.64 -24.77
N CYS A 238 -1.29 11.70 -25.17
CA CYS A 238 -1.61 12.40 -26.42
C CYS A 238 -0.37 12.90 -27.16
N ILE A 239 -0.49 12.97 -28.49
CA ILE A 239 0.53 13.49 -29.40
C ILE A 239 -0.15 14.60 -30.20
N ALA A 240 -0.04 15.83 -29.72
CA ALA A 240 -0.75 16.96 -30.29
C ALA A 240 -0.40 17.20 -31.79
N THR A 241 0.87 17.02 -32.16
CA THR A 241 1.36 17.20 -33.55
C THR A 241 0.78 16.19 -34.55
N LEU A 242 0.36 15.02 -34.07
CA LEU A 242 -0.22 13.95 -34.90
C LEU A 242 -1.74 13.79 -34.72
N GLY A 243 -2.35 14.60 -33.86
CA GLY A 243 -3.78 14.47 -33.53
C GLY A 243 -4.15 13.18 -32.80
N ILE A 244 -3.16 12.48 -32.24
CA ILE A 244 -3.38 11.18 -31.58
C ILE A 244 -3.74 11.39 -30.11
N GLN A 245 -4.82 10.77 -29.69
CA GLN A 245 -5.30 10.77 -28.32
C GLN A 245 -5.68 9.34 -27.93
N ARG A 246 -5.19 8.87 -26.78
CA ARG A 246 -5.51 7.56 -26.21
C ARG A 246 -5.77 7.70 -24.73
N SER A 247 -6.87 7.14 -24.28
CA SER A 247 -7.23 7.09 -22.86
C SER A 247 -7.63 5.66 -22.48
N PHE A 248 -7.39 5.28 -21.24
CA PHE A 248 -7.58 3.93 -20.74
C PHE A 248 -8.25 3.98 -19.37
N ARG A 249 -9.37 3.28 -19.21
CA ARG A 249 -9.99 2.96 -17.94
C ARG A 249 -9.24 1.80 -17.30
N LEU A 250 -8.62 2.05 -16.14
CA LEU A 250 -7.80 1.05 -15.42
C LEU A 250 -8.60 0.37 -14.31
N SER A 251 -8.03 -0.68 -13.70
CA SER A 251 -8.58 -1.33 -12.50
C SER A 251 -8.84 -0.30 -11.39
N ASP A 252 -9.93 -0.47 -10.65
CA ASP A 252 -10.29 0.41 -9.54
C ASP A 252 -9.29 0.31 -8.38
N SER A 253 -9.22 1.37 -7.60
CA SER A 253 -8.45 1.46 -6.35
C SER A 253 -6.93 1.35 -6.46
N ILE A 254 -6.36 1.22 -7.65
CA ILE A 254 -4.91 1.37 -7.83
C ILE A 254 -4.48 2.82 -7.55
N SER A 255 -3.19 3.05 -7.34
CA SER A 255 -2.69 4.39 -7.02
C SER A 255 -2.60 5.29 -8.26
N VAL A 256 -2.65 6.61 -8.07
CA VAL A 256 -2.39 7.60 -9.14
C VAL A 256 -1.00 7.36 -9.72
N TYR A 257 0.01 7.10 -8.88
CA TYR A 257 1.36 6.74 -9.32
C TYR A 257 1.37 5.59 -10.33
N THR A 258 0.51 4.57 -10.11
CA THR A 258 0.36 3.46 -11.06
C THR A 258 -0.26 3.92 -12.38
N ALA A 259 -1.28 4.78 -12.32
CA ALA A 259 -1.91 5.32 -13.52
C ALA A 259 -0.92 6.11 -14.39
N GLU A 260 -0.09 6.94 -13.76
CA GLU A 260 0.99 7.67 -14.40
C GLU A 260 2.00 6.73 -15.07
N MET A 261 2.45 5.69 -14.36
CA MET A 261 3.35 4.69 -14.93
C MET A 261 2.72 3.96 -16.12
N ILE A 262 1.42 3.63 -16.05
CA ILE A 262 0.71 2.98 -17.16
C ILE A 262 0.57 3.94 -18.35
N ALA A 263 0.30 5.22 -18.12
CA ALA A 263 0.26 6.22 -19.18
C ALA A 263 1.60 6.27 -19.96
N ILE A 264 2.72 6.30 -19.22
CA ILE A 264 4.06 6.24 -19.81
C ILE A 264 4.30 4.91 -20.53
N GLN A 265 3.90 3.76 -19.91
CA GLN A 265 4.01 2.45 -20.55
C GLN A 265 3.30 2.40 -21.90
N GLN A 266 2.06 2.92 -21.96
CA GLN A 266 1.28 2.89 -23.19
C GLN A 266 1.89 3.85 -24.26
N ALA A 267 2.43 4.99 -23.85
CA ALA A 267 3.17 5.88 -24.73
C ALA A 267 4.44 5.23 -25.27
N LEU A 268 5.22 4.52 -24.45
CA LEU A 268 6.42 3.79 -24.88
C LEU A 268 6.09 2.64 -25.83
N LEU A 269 5.03 1.88 -25.55
CA LEU A 269 4.56 0.83 -26.45
C LEU A 269 4.12 1.40 -27.80
N PHE A 270 3.49 2.60 -27.79
CA PHE A 270 3.14 3.30 -29.02
C PHE A 270 4.39 3.69 -29.82
N ILE A 271 5.43 4.26 -29.18
CA ILE A 271 6.72 4.59 -29.78
C ILE A 271 7.34 3.35 -30.44
N LEU A 272 7.40 2.25 -29.70
CA LEU A 272 7.99 0.99 -30.16
C LEU A 272 7.25 0.42 -31.38
N HIS A 273 5.90 0.34 -31.28
CA HIS A 273 5.06 -0.20 -32.36
C HIS A 273 5.15 0.60 -33.67
N HIS A 274 5.16 1.93 -33.55
CA HIS A 274 5.24 2.82 -34.70
C HIS A 274 6.67 3.20 -35.11
N LYS A 275 7.70 2.60 -34.47
CA LYS A 275 9.13 2.80 -34.76
C LYS A 275 9.53 4.27 -34.78
N ILE A 276 9.00 5.05 -33.84
CA ILE A 276 9.32 6.49 -33.74
C ILE A 276 10.76 6.62 -33.25
N LYS A 277 11.62 7.19 -34.09
CA LYS A 277 13.07 7.30 -33.84
C LYS A 277 13.45 8.40 -32.86
N GLN A 278 12.68 9.47 -32.77
CA GLN A 278 12.96 10.61 -31.88
C GLN A 278 11.70 10.96 -31.11
N ALA A 279 11.67 10.67 -29.82
CA ALA A 279 10.50 10.88 -28.99
C ALA A 279 10.85 11.52 -27.64
N ILE A 280 9.96 12.38 -27.17
CA ILE A 280 10.01 12.97 -25.82
C ILE A 280 8.75 12.57 -25.08
N ILE A 281 8.91 11.91 -23.94
CA ILE A 281 7.83 11.73 -22.98
C ILE A 281 7.80 12.95 -22.04
N VAL A 282 6.68 13.64 -22.01
CA VAL A 282 6.42 14.80 -21.16
C VAL A 282 5.39 14.42 -20.11
N THR A 283 5.73 14.55 -18.84
CA THR A 283 4.86 14.22 -17.72
C THR A 283 5.08 15.15 -16.54
N ASP A 284 4.06 15.36 -15.73
CA ASP A 284 4.17 16.11 -14.47
C ASP A 284 4.42 15.19 -13.25
N SER A 285 4.47 13.88 -13.45
CA SER A 285 4.76 12.91 -12.42
C SER A 285 6.25 12.82 -12.07
N LEU A 286 6.70 13.69 -11.17
CA LEU A 286 8.08 13.71 -10.69
C LEU A 286 8.49 12.35 -10.10
N SER A 287 7.60 11.73 -9.33
CA SER A 287 7.87 10.45 -8.64
C SER A 287 8.11 9.28 -9.60
N VAL A 288 7.41 9.25 -10.73
CA VAL A 288 7.63 8.23 -11.77
C VAL A 288 8.97 8.44 -12.44
N LEU A 289 9.32 9.67 -12.82
CA LEU A 289 10.61 9.97 -13.44
C LEU A 289 11.79 9.67 -12.50
N GLN A 290 11.67 9.98 -11.21
CA GLN A 290 12.67 9.61 -10.21
C GLN A 290 12.83 8.09 -10.08
N SER A 291 11.74 7.33 -10.20
CA SER A 291 11.80 5.86 -10.18
C SER A 291 12.47 5.30 -11.44
N ILE A 292 12.22 5.90 -12.61
CA ILE A 292 12.91 5.53 -13.87
C ILE A 292 14.41 5.85 -13.75
N GLN A 293 14.77 7.02 -13.24
CA GLN A 293 16.16 7.44 -13.05
C GLN A 293 16.92 6.52 -12.09
N SER A 294 16.35 6.25 -10.92
CA SER A 294 16.98 5.40 -9.90
C SER A 294 16.97 3.91 -10.27
N GLY A 295 16.14 3.52 -11.23
CA GLY A 295 15.91 2.11 -11.58
C GLY A 295 15.18 1.32 -10.51
N PHE A 296 14.56 1.99 -9.51
CA PHE A 296 13.93 1.35 -8.37
C PHE A 296 12.55 1.94 -8.03
N SER A 297 11.58 1.08 -7.79
CA SER A 297 10.26 1.45 -7.28
C SER A 297 9.83 0.53 -6.15
N HIS A 298 9.49 1.13 -5.00
CA HIS A 298 8.93 0.38 -3.88
C HIS A 298 7.49 -0.05 -4.10
N THR A 299 6.76 0.67 -4.93
CA THR A 299 5.30 0.48 -5.09
C THR A 299 4.97 -0.40 -6.27
N ARG A 300 5.72 -0.25 -7.37
CA ARG A 300 5.49 -0.94 -8.64
C ARG A 300 6.77 -1.49 -9.26
N PRO A 301 7.49 -2.40 -8.59
CA PRO A 301 8.72 -2.96 -9.13
C PRO A 301 8.53 -3.73 -10.44
N ASN A 302 7.44 -4.50 -10.59
CA ASN A 302 7.17 -5.23 -11.83
C ASN A 302 6.93 -4.28 -13.02
N LEU A 303 6.10 -3.26 -12.82
CA LEU A 303 5.80 -2.30 -13.87
C LEU A 303 7.03 -1.47 -14.27
N LEU A 304 7.88 -1.11 -13.30
CA LEU A 304 9.15 -0.45 -13.59
C LEU A 304 10.08 -1.34 -14.41
N GLU A 305 10.13 -2.64 -14.12
CA GLU A 305 10.93 -3.59 -14.91
C GLU A 305 10.42 -3.69 -16.34
N GLU A 306 9.10 -3.72 -16.56
CA GLU A 306 8.50 -3.67 -17.88
C GLU A 306 8.89 -2.38 -18.62
N LEU A 307 8.84 -1.22 -17.95
CA LEU A 307 9.27 0.06 -18.55
C LEU A 307 10.74 0.01 -19.00
N LYS A 308 11.63 -0.49 -18.14
CA LYS A 308 13.07 -0.64 -18.48
C LYS A 308 13.28 -1.53 -19.70
N CYS A 309 12.56 -2.66 -19.80
CA CYS A 309 12.63 -3.55 -20.96
C CYS A 309 12.22 -2.82 -22.24
N ILE A 310 11.08 -2.10 -22.23
CA ILE A 310 10.58 -1.36 -23.40
C ILE A 310 11.56 -0.24 -23.80
N ILE A 311 12.09 0.50 -22.83
CA ILE A 311 13.06 1.56 -23.04
C ILE A 311 14.34 1.01 -23.71
N THR A 312 14.82 -0.14 -23.23
CA THR A 312 16.01 -0.81 -23.78
C THR A 312 15.75 -1.24 -25.21
N GLU A 313 14.59 -1.85 -25.49
CA GLU A 313 14.20 -2.28 -26.83
C GLU A 313 14.09 -1.10 -27.83
N ILE A 314 13.51 0.03 -27.40
CA ILE A 314 13.49 1.26 -28.20
C ILE A 314 14.91 1.71 -28.53
N SER A 315 15.83 1.67 -27.55
CA SER A 315 17.22 2.07 -27.75
C SER A 315 18.00 1.12 -28.68
N GLU A 316 17.75 -0.19 -28.60
CA GLU A 316 18.33 -1.19 -29.48
C GLU A 316 17.86 -1.05 -30.94
N GLN A 317 16.71 -0.43 -31.15
CA GLN A 317 16.21 -0.06 -32.48
C GLN A 317 16.65 1.33 -32.94
N ASP A 318 17.74 1.89 -32.41
CA ASP A 318 18.25 3.25 -32.67
C ASP A 318 17.25 4.36 -32.34
N GLY A 319 16.34 4.11 -31.40
CA GLY A 319 15.42 5.11 -30.91
C GLY A 319 16.09 6.05 -29.88
N ASN A 320 15.95 7.34 -30.08
CA ASN A 320 16.39 8.37 -29.12
C ASN A 320 15.19 8.84 -28.29
N LEU A 321 15.20 8.46 -27.01
CA LEU A 321 14.10 8.69 -26.09
C LEU A 321 14.55 9.63 -24.96
N ILE A 322 13.79 10.70 -24.75
CA ILE A 322 14.03 11.70 -23.71
C ILE A 322 12.80 11.78 -22.81
N PHE A 323 13.01 11.94 -21.51
CA PHE A 323 11.96 12.21 -20.53
C PHE A 323 12.10 13.62 -19.98
N ILE A 324 11.03 14.39 -19.98
CA ILE A 324 11.01 15.78 -19.48
C ILE A 324 9.91 15.88 -18.43
N TRP A 325 10.29 16.37 -17.26
CA TRP A 325 9.32 16.79 -16.25
C TRP A 325 8.81 18.19 -16.53
N VAL A 326 7.50 18.38 -16.40
CA VAL A 326 6.85 19.69 -16.48
C VAL A 326 5.96 19.90 -15.25
N PRO A 327 5.77 21.12 -14.77
CA PRO A 327 4.83 21.35 -13.67
C PRO A 327 3.38 21.17 -14.13
N ALA A 328 2.55 20.63 -13.23
CA ALA A 328 1.11 20.45 -13.46
C ALA A 328 0.38 21.79 -13.59
N HIS A 329 -0.69 21.84 -14.39
CA HIS A 329 -1.63 22.96 -14.50
C HIS A 329 -0.99 24.34 -14.82
N CYS A 330 0.03 24.36 -15.65
CA CYS A 330 0.76 25.57 -16.02
C CYS A 330 0.49 26.07 -17.46
N GLY A 331 -0.63 25.69 -18.05
CA GLY A 331 -1.02 26.14 -19.40
C GLY A 331 -0.23 25.47 -20.53
N ILE A 332 0.39 24.30 -20.28
CA ILE A 332 1.04 23.50 -21.32
C ILE A 332 -0.04 22.69 -22.02
N ILE A 333 -0.42 23.09 -23.22
CA ILE A 333 -1.59 22.59 -23.97
C ILE A 333 -1.61 21.05 -24.03
N GLY A 334 -0.46 20.42 -24.33
CA GLY A 334 -0.39 18.96 -24.43
C GLY A 334 -0.57 18.26 -23.08
N ASN A 335 -0.02 18.83 -21.98
CA ASN A 335 -0.18 18.24 -20.63
C ASN A 335 -1.63 18.36 -20.15
N GLU A 336 -2.26 19.51 -20.37
CA GLU A 336 -3.68 19.70 -20.03
C GLU A 336 -4.61 18.84 -20.89
N ALA A 337 -4.25 18.56 -22.14
CA ALA A 337 -4.99 17.62 -22.97
C ALA A 337 -4.88 16.19 -22.44
N ALA A 338 -3.71 15.74 -21.99
CA ALA A 338 -3.51 14.44 -21.38
C ALA A 338 -4.31 14.31 -20.05
N ASP A 339 -4.27 15.33 -19.19
CA ASP A 339 -5.06 15.41 -17.95
C ASP A 339 -6.56 15.30 -18.24
N LYS A 340 -7.06 16.08 -19.20
CA LYS A 340 -8.47 16.01 -19.62
C LYS A 340 -8.87 14.62 -20.13
N LEU A 341 -8.00 13.97 -20.88
CA LEU A 341 -8.23 12.62 -21.41
C LEU A 341 -8.21 11.58 -20.28
N ALA A 342 -7.25 11.65 -19.35
CA ALA A 342 -7.18 10.76 -18.20
C ALA A 342 -8.42 10.90 -17.30
N LYS A 343 -8.88 12.13 -17.04
CA LYS A 343 -10.15 12.41 -16.35
C LYS A 343 -11.36 11.91 -17.13
N GLY A 344 -11.36 12.06 -18.45
CA GLY A 344 -12.43 11.55 -19.33
C GLY A 344 -12.57 10.02 -19.25
N ALA A 345 -11.45 9.29 -19.15
CA ALA A 345 -11.47 7.84 -18.99
C ALA A 345 -12.20 7.35 -17.73
N LEU A 346 -12.30 8.19 -16.69
CA LEU A 346 -13.02 7.86 -15.46
C LEU A 346 -14.53 7.64 -15.68
N SER A 347 -15.09 8.21 -16.75
CA SER A 347 -16.52 8.06 -17.09
C SER A 347 -16.83 6.74 -17.78
N ASN A 348 -15.83 6.02 -18.26
CA ASN A 348 -16.03 4.74 -18.93
C ASN A 348 -16.46 3.67 -17.92
N LYS A 349 -17.54 2.95 -18.23
CA LYS A 349 -18.04 1.85 -17.38
C LYS A 349 -17.17 0.58 -17.49
N GLN A 350 -16.58 0.35 -18.65
CA GLN A 350 -15.76 -0.84 -18.91
C GLN A 350 -14.29 -0.54 -18.62
N ILE A 351 -13.62 -1.48 -17.96
CA ILE A 351 -12.19 -1.44 -17.72
C ILE A 351 -11.48 -1.86 -19.01
N ASP A 352 -10.69 -0.95 -19.59
CA ASP A 352 -9.90 -1.22 -20.79
C ASP A 352 -8.64 -2.05 -20.49
N LYS A 353 -8.04 -1.82 -19.31
CA LYS A 353 -6.83 -2.52 -18.91
C LYS A 353 -6.90 -2.97 -17.44
N ILE A 354 -6.86 -4.28 -17.25
CA ILE A 354 -6.74 -4.87 -15.92
C ILE A 354 -5.30 -4.76 -15.45
N VAL A 355 -5.09 -4.01 -14.37
CA VAL A 355 -3.77 -3.81 -13.74
C VAL A 355 -3.75 -4.58 -12.43
N PRO A 356 -2.91 -5.63 -12.29
CA PRO A 356 -2.80 -6.37 -11.04
C PRO A 356 -2.25 -5.48 -9.93
N PHE A 357 -2.74 -5.68 -8.71
CA PHE A 357 -2.22 -5.00 -7.53
C PHE A 357 -0.86 -5.56 -7.15
N GLU A 358 0.10 -4.69 -6.89
CA GLU A 358 1.33 -5.09 -6.23
C GLU A 358 1.17 -5.15 -4.71
N LEU A 359 2.14 -5.76 -4.04
CA LEU A 359 2.06 -6.10 -2.61
C LEU A 359 1.66 -4.90 -1.72
N LYS A 360 2.26 -3.72 -1.96
CA LYS A 360 1.96 -2.52 -1.17
C LYS A 360 0.55 -1.99 -1.39
N GLU A 361 0.07 -1.99 -2.62
CA GLU A 361 -1.29 -1.54 -2.92
C GLU A 361 -2.34 -2.51 -2.35
N ALA A 362 -2.08 -3.82 -2.48
CA ALA A 362 -2.93 -4.83 -1.85
C ALA A 362 -2.95 -4.69 -0.32
N TYR A 363 -1.83 -4.32 0.32
CA TYR A 363 -1.79 -4.01 1.75
C TYR A 363 -2.58 -2.75 2.10
N ALA A 364 -2.54 -1.72 1.26
CA ALA A 364 -3.33 -0.51 1.46
C ALA A 364 -4.84 -0.80 1.45
N LEU A 365 -5.32 -1.68 0.55
CA LEU A 365 -6.70 -2.14 0.55
C LEU A 365 -7.09 -2.85 1.86
N VAL A 366 -6.19 -3.67 2.43
CA VAL A 366 -6.42 -4.27 3.74
C VAL A 366 -6.57 -3.19 4.80
N ASP A 367 -5.65 -2.23 4.83
CA ASP A 367 -5.64 -1.17 5.85
C ASP A 367 -6.88 -0.28 5.73
N GLU A 368 -7.34 0.04 4.53
CA GLU A 368 -8.56 0.79 4.27
C GLU A 368 -9.80 0.02 4.76
N GLY A 369 -9.93 -1.25 4.37
CA GLY A 369 -11.06 -2.09 4.78
C GLY A 369 -11.14 -2.30 6.29
N ILE A 370 -10.00 -2.57 6.94
CA ILE A 370 -9.88 -2.69 8.41
C ILE A 370 -10.16 -1.34 9.07
N GLY A 371 -9.66 -0.27 8.48
CA GLY A 371 -9.93 1.09 8.93
C GLY A 371 -11.43 1.42 8.95
N ALA A 372 -12.13 1.11 7.87
CA ALA A 372 -13.58 1.29 7.78
C ALA A 372 -14.33 0.40 8.77
N ALA A 373 -13.89 -0.85 8.98
CA ALA A 373 -14.48 -1.73 9.98
C ALA A 373 -14.32 -1.16 11.40
N TRP A 374 -13.15 -0.66 11.76
CA TRP A 374 -12.93 -0.02 13.05
C TRP A 374 -13.77 1.26 13.23
N GLN A 375 -13.88 2.08 12.19
CA GLN A 375 -14.74 3.27 12.24
C GLN A 375 -16.21 2.89 12.48
N ARG A 376 -16.71 1.84 11.81
CA ARG A 376 -18.08 1.32 12.04
C ARG A 376 -18.26 0.82 13.47
N GLU A 377 -17.30 0.05 14.01
CA GLU A 377 -17.34 -0.41 15.40
C GLU A 377 -17.38 0.78 16.37
N TRP A 378 -16.57 1.81 16.15
CA TRP A 378 -16.55 3.02 16.98
C TRP A 378 -17.87 3.79 16.89
N THR A 379 -18.41 3.99 15.70
CA THR A 379 -19.67 4.70 15.48
C THR A 379 -20.84 3.99 16.18
N ASN A 380 -20.89 2.68 16.13
CA ASN A 380 -21.99 1.87 16.68
C ASN A 380 -21.80 1.52 18.18
N ASN A 381 -20.65 1.85 18.77
CA ASN A 381 -20.37 1.48 20.14
C ASN A 381 -21.24 2.30 21.13
N LYS A 382 -21.95 1.60 22.02
CA LYS A 382 -22.80 2.23 23.05
C LYS A 382 -21.99 2.88 24.19
N LYS A 383 -20.72 2.48 24.38
CA LYS A 383 -19.81 2.98 25.43
C LYS A 383 -18.82 3.99 24.85
N GLY A 384 -18.36 4.92 25.69
CA GLY A 384 -17.38 5.94 25.27
C GLY A 384 -17.99 7.11 24.50
N ARG A 385 -19.31 7.35 24.60
CA ARG A 385 -20.02 8.39 23.85
C ARG A 385 -19.58 9.82 24.15
N ALA A 386 -19.06 10.09 25.35
CA ALA A 386 -18.48 11.37 25.67
C ALA A 386 -17.28 11.70 24.78
N LEU A 387 -16.35 10.75 24.62
CA LEU A 387 -15.23 10.92 23.70
C LEU A 387 -15.71 10.96 22.24
N PHE A 388 -16.71 10.18 21.85
CA PHE A 388 -17.26 10.19 20.50
C PHE A 388 -17.78 11.56 20.07
N ARG A 389 -18.38 12.34 20.99
CA ARG A 389 -18.85 13.71 20.69
C ARG A 389 -17.71 14.64 20.30
N MET A 390 -16.51 14.43 20.87
CA MET A 390 -15.31 15.25 20.59
C MET A 390 -14.48 14.67 19.43
N LYS A 391 -14.48 13.35 19.27
CA LYS A 391 -13.66 12.61 18.32
C LYS A 391 -14.50 11.54 17.62
N SER A 392 -15.38 11.98 16.71
CA SER A 392 -16.28 11.10 15.97
C SER A 392 -15.54 10.20 14.95
N ARG A 393 -14.38 10.65 14.46
CA ARG A 393 -13.45 9.85 13.66
C ARG A 393 -12.33 9.29 14.55
N LYS A 394 -11.90 8.06 14.25
CA LYS A 394 -10.84 7.37 14.99
C LYS A 394 -9.46 7.93 14.69
#